data_5b0b9c2bdd737da9b49386a5d1c0fbd5
#
_entry.id   5b0b9c2bdd737da9b49386a5d1c0fbd5
#
_cell.length_a   1.000
_cell.length_b   1.000
_cell.length_c   1.000
_cell.angle_alpha   90.00
_cell.angle_beta   90.00
_cell.angle_gamma   90.00
#
_symmetry.space_group_name_H-M   'P 1'
#
loop_
_entity.id
_entity.type
_entity.pdbx_description
1 polymer ?
#
loop_
_entity_poly.entity_id
_entity_poly.type
_entity_poly.pdbx_seq_one_letter_code
_entity_poly.pdbx_strand_id
1 'polypeptide(L)'
;MIRVATSADDAFILGLVERFSEFPLPPGRDRQSVTAALRRDLELHLHERPITSHFFVIVQDGERAGFMHLQLVDDFFDAGLLCHISDLAVSPAHEGHGLGQRLLVHSEAFAREHGCVRLTLGVFPGNERARRLYARYGFEPDMLRLGKPL
;
A
#
# COMPACT_ATOMS: atom_id res chain seq x y z
N MET A 1 -1.86 -15.74 -8.03
CA MET A 1 -2.63 -14.97 -9.04
C MET A 1 -3.01 -13.62 -8.44
N ILE A 2 -2.84 -12.55 -9.19
CA ILE A 2 -3.29 -11.20 -8.79
C ILE A 2 -4.49 -10.83 -9.66
N ARG A 3 -5.56 -10.33 -9.05
CA ARG A 3 -6.77 -9.91 -9.73
C ARG A 3 -7.32 -8.61 -9.14
N VAL A 4 -8.16 -7.93 -9.88
CA VAL A 4 -8.90 -6.78 -9.37
C VAL A 4 -9.80 -7.22 -8.22
N ALA A 5 -9.83 -6.41 -7.17
CA ALA A 5 -10.70 -6.65 -6.02
C ALA A 5 -12.16 -6.30 -6.34
N THR A 6 -13.08 -7.04 -5.73
CA THR A 6 -14.51 -6.78 -5.77
C THR A 6 -15.03 -6.46 -4.37
N SER A 7 -16.29 -6.08 -4.24
CA SER A 7 -16.89 -5.84 -2.92
C SER A 7 -16.86 -7.08 -2.01
N ALA A 8 -16.77 -8.29 -2.56
CA ALA A 8 -16.60 -9.52 -1.79
C ALA A 8 -15.24 -9.60 -1.07
N ASP A 9 -14.28 -8.76 -1.44
CA ASP A 9 -12.95 -8.71 -0.84
C ASP A 9 -12.83 -7.64 0.26
N ASP A 10 -13.80 -6.75 0.39
CA ASP A 10 -13.72 -5.58 1.29
C ASP A 10 -13.45 -5.98 2.75
N ALA A 11 -14.16 -6.99 3.26
CA ALA A 11 -13.95 -7.47 4.62
C ALA A 11 -12.54 -8.05 4.83
N PHE A 12 -12.00 -8.75 3.85
CA PHE A 12 -10.62 -9.26 3.89
C PHE A 12 -9.61 -8.11 3.91
N ILE A 13 -9.78 -7.11 3.06
CA ILE A 13 -8.90 -5.93 2.97
C ILE A 13 -8.89 -5.19 4.31
N LEU A 14 -10.08 -4.88 4.85
CA LEU A 14 -10.21 -4.20 6.14
C LEU A 14 -9.66 -5.03 7.31
N GLY A 15 -9.72 -6.34 7.21
CA GLY A 15 -9.12 -7.24 8.20
C GLY A 15 -7.60 -7.18 8.29
N LEU A 16 -6.92 -6.59 7.30
CA LEU A 16 -5.47 -6.43 7.28
C LEU A 16 -4.99 -5.05 7.74
N VAL A 17 -5.88 -4.14 8.13
CA VAL A 17 -5.51 -2.75 8.44
C VAL A 17 -4.49 -2.64 9.57
N GLU A 18 -4.51 -3.53 10.55
CA GLU A 18 -3.59 -3.52 11.68
C GLU A 18 -2.13 -3.77 11.26
N ARG A 19 -1.91 -4.40 10.10
CA ARG A 19 -0.58 -4.61 9.53
C ARG A 19 0.19 -3.31 9.29
N PHE A 20 -0.51 -2.20 9.13
CA PHE A 20 0.07 -0.89 8.82
C PHE A 20 0.54 -0.11 10.06
N SER A 21 0.37 -0.66 11.26
CA SER A 21 0.74 -0.01 12.52
C SER A 21 1.36 -0.96 13.55
N GLU A 22 1.71 -2.20 13.18
CA GLU A 22 2.24 -3.23 14.09
C GLU A 22 3.75 -3.16 14.34
N PHE A 23 4.39 -2.08 13.97
CA PHE A 23 5.81 -1.78 14.15
C PHE A 23 5.96 -0.50 14.99
N PRO A 24 7.19 -0.13 15.47
CA PRO A 24 7.40 1.09 16.22
C PRO A 24 7.00 2.33 15.41
N LEU A 25 6.12 3.15 15.96
CA LEU A 25 5.66 4.38 15.34
C LEU A 25 6.54 5.57 15.75
N PRO A 26 6.57 6.67 14.95
CA PRO A 26 7.27 7.88 15.32
C PRO A 26 6.80 8.47 16.65
N PRO A 27 7.65 9.26 17.37
CA PRO A 27 7.25 9.91 18.59
C PRO A 27 5.96 10.73 18.45
N GLY A 28 5.09 10.65 19.45
CA GLY A 28 3.81 11.35 19.47
C GLY A 28 2.69 10.73 18.65
N ARG A 29 2.93 9.62 17.96
CA ARG A 29 1.89 8.88 17.27
C ARG A 29 1.37 7.74 18.13
N ASP A 30 0.06 7.67 18.26
CA ASP A 30 -0.65 6.60 18.96
C ASP A 30 -1.13 5.54 17.97
N ARG A 31 -0.85 4.27 18.29
CA ARG A 31 -1.20 3.14 17.40
C ARG A 31 -2.68 3.04 17.13
N GLN A 32 -3.51 3.22 18.14
CA GLN A 32 -4.96 3.14 17.99
C GLN A 32 -5.47 4.22 17.05
N SER A 33 -4.99 5.45 17.19
CA SER A 33 -5.36 6.58 16.34
C SER A 33 -4.88 6.38 14.90
N VAL A 34 -3.66 5.90 14.70
CA VAL A 34 -3.10 5.60 13.37
C VAL A 34 -3.93 4.52 12.69
N THR A 35 -4.20 3.41 13.37
CA THR A 35 -5.00 2.31 12.82
C THR A 35 -6.41 2.78 12.47
N ALA A 36 -7.05 3.57 13.33
CA ALA A 36 -8.39 4.11 13.06
C ALA A 36 -8.42 5.05 11.85
N ALA A 37 -7.39 5.88 11.69
CA ALA A 37 -7.28 6.77 10.53
C ALA A 37 -7.11 5.98 9.22
N LEU A 38 -6.24 4.97 9.21
CA LEU A 38 -6.01 4.10 8.06
C LEU A 38 -7.26 3.30 7.70
N ARG A 39 -7.99 2.80 8.70
CA ARG A 39 -9.26 2.12 8.48
C ARG A 39 -10.29 3.02 7.82
N ARG A 40 -10.46 4.26 8.32
CA ARG A 40 -11.42 5.22 7.74
C ARG A 40 -11.08 5.53 6.28
N ASP A 41 -9.81 5.70 5.96
CA ASP A 41 -9.36 5.98 4.60
C ASP A 41 -9.65 4.80 3.65
N LEU A 42 -9.32 3.58 4.09
CA LEU A 42 -9.64 2.37 3.32
C LEU A 42 -11.14 2.18 3.13
N GLU A 43 -11.94 2.34 4.18
CA GLU A 43 -13.40 2.24 4.12
C GLU A 43 -13.99 3.23 3.11
N LEU A 44 -13.50 4.46 3.10
CA LEU A 44 -13.92 5.50 2.17
C LEU A 44 -13.63 5.09 0.72
N HIS A 45 -12.39 4.69 0.43
CA HIS A 45 -11.98 4.28 -0.92
C HIS A 45 -12.69 3.01 -1.40
N LEU A 46 -12.94 2.04 -0.52
CA LEU A 46 -13.69 0.83 -0.85
C LEU A 46 -15.16 1.13 -1.11
N HIS A 47 -15.76 2.05 -0.36
CA HIS A 47 -17.16 2.44 -0.52
C HIS A 47 -17.37 3.28 -1.78
N GLU A 48 -16.60 4.34 -1.96
CA GLU A 48 -16.75 5.28 -3.07
C GLU A 48 -16.17 4.78 -4.39
N ARG A 49 -15.15 3.94 -4.31
CA ARG A 49 -14.41 3.39 -5.46
C ARG A 49 -14.09 4.46 -6.53
N PRO A 50 -13.34 5.52 -6.18
CA PRO A 50 -12.97 6.55 -7.13
C PRO A 50 -12.26 5.94 -8.35
N ILE A 51 -12.48 6.52 -9.53
CA ILE A 51 -11.88 6.01 -10.78
C ILE A 51 -10.35 5.99 -10.75
N THR A 52 -9.73 6.82 -9.90
CA THR A 52 -8.28 6.87 -9.70
C THR A 52 -7.75 5.83 -8.72
N SER A 53 -8.64 5.12 -8.04
CA SER A 53 -8.33 4.16 -6.97
C SER A 53 -8.50 2.74 -7.48
N HIS A 54 -7.45 1.93 -7.38
CA HIS A 54 -7.40 0.57 -7.91
C HIS A 54 -6.98 -0.42 -6.84
N PHE A 55 -7.87 -1.35 -6.51
CA PHE A 55 -7.60 -2.40 -5.55
C PHE A 55 -7.33 -3.73 -6.23
N PHE A 56 -6.30 -4.42 -5.79
CA PHE A 56 -5.93 -5.75 -6.23
C PHE A 56 -5.82 -6.71 -5.05
N VAL A 57 -6.21 -7.95 -5.26
CA VAL A 57 -6.04 -9.04 -4.28
C VAL A 57 -5.12 -10.08 -4.89
N ILE A 58 -4.13 -10.52 -4.10
CA ILE A 58 -3.31 -11.67 -4.44
C ILE A 58 -3.89 -12.92 -3.81
N VAL A 59 -4.06 -13.96 -4.63
CA VAL A 59 -4.60 -15.26 -4.21
C VAL A 59 -3.48 -16.29 -4.27
N GLN A 60 -3.33 -17.07 -3.20
CA GLN A 60 -2.38 -18.16 -3.06
C GLN A 60 -3.15 -19.42 -2.62
N ASP A 61 -2.99 -20.51 -3.35
CA ASP A 61 -3.65 -21.79 -3.05
C ASP A 61 -5.18 -21.69 -2.85
N GLY A 62 -5.82 -20.83 -3.65
CA GLY A 62 -7.26 -20.58 -3.61
C GLY A 62 -7.72 -19.61 -2.50
N GLU A 63 -6.81 -19.14 -1.65
CA GLU A 63 -7.13 -18.23 -0.55
C GLU A 63 -6.64 -16.80 -0.82
N ARG A 64 -7.36 -15.82 -0.28
CA ARG A 64 -6.91 -14.42 -0.28
C ARG A 64 -5.70 -14.29 0.62
N ALA A 65 -4.57 -13.90 0.05
CA ALA A 65 -3.29 -13.87 0.76
C ALA A 65 -2.75 -12.47 1.02
N GLY A 66 -3.27 -11.46 0.35
CA GLY A 66 -2.87 -10.08 0.52
C GLY A 66 -3.61 -9.16 -0.43
N PHE A 67 -3.36 -7.85 -0.30
CA PHE A 67 -3.94 -6.85 -1.19
C PHE A 67 -2.98 -5.69 -1.44
N MET A 68 -3.33 -4.90 -2.44
CA MET A 68 -2.65 -3.66 -2.78
C MET A 68 -3.67 -2.62 -3.24
N HIS A 69 -3.49 -1.39 -2.80
CA HIS A 69 -4.27 -0.23 -3.22
C HIS A 69 -3.36 0.75 -3.94
N LEU A 70 -3.65 1.02 -5.20
CA LEU A 70 -2.94 1.96 -6.05
C LEU A 70 -3.81 3.16 -6.35
N GLN A 71 -3.22 4.34 -6.37
CA GLN A 71 -3.87 5.57 -6.79
C GLN A 71 -3.09 6.22 -7.93
N LEU A 72 -3.80 6.63 -8.98
CA LEU A 72 -3.25 7.43 -10.06
C LEU A 72 -3.47 8.90 -9.72
N VAL A 73 -2.38 9.65 -9.57
CA VAL A 73 -2.41 11.06 -9.18
C VAL A 73 -1.48 11.89 -10.07
N ASP A 74 -1.79 13.19 -10.20
CA ASP A 74 -0.88 14.11 -10.87
C ASP A 74 0.38 14.31 -10.03
N ASP A 75 1.54 14.29 -10.68
CA ASP A 75 2.79 14.59 -10.01
C ASP A 75 2.87 16.10 -9.75
N PHE A 76 3.06 16.48 -8.48
CA PHE A 76 3.16 17.89 -8.10
C PHE A 76 4.40 18.58 -8.65
N PHE A 77 5.52 17.84 -8.78
CA PHE A 77 6.81 18.41 -9.16
C PHE A 77 7.08 18.34 -10.64
N ASP A 78 6.64 17.28 -11.29
CA ASP A 78 6.87 17.01 -12.71
C ASP A 78 5.55 16.91 -13.47
N ALA A 79 5.54 17.24 -14.74
CA ALA A 79 4.35 17.03 -15.56
C ALA A 79 4.11 15.54 -15.77
N GLY A 80 2.87 15.08 -15.57
CA GLY A 80 2.45 13.72 -15.81
C GLY A 80 1.78 13.05 -14.63
N LEU A 81 1.47 11.77 -14.77
CA LEU A 81 0.88 10.93 -13.72
C LEU A 81 1.97 10.20 -12.93
N LEU A 82 1.73 10.05 -11.65
CA LEU A 82 2.40 9.06 -10.84
C LEU A 82 1.41 8.01 -10.32
N CYS A 83 1.90 6.83 -10.06
CA CYS A 83 1.17 5.78 -9.38
C CYS A 83 1.64 5.74 -7.92
N HIS A 84 0.73 5.95 -6.99
CA HIS A 84 1.02 5.89 -5.55
C HIS A 84 0.52 4.56 -4.98
N ILE A 85 1.40 3.79 -4.37
CA ILE A 85 1.03 2.61 -3.58
C ILE A 85 0.57 3.13 -2.22
N SER A 86 -0.75 3.24 -2.06
CA SER A 86 -1.34 3.73 -0.81
C SER A 86 -1.28 2.68 0.29
N ASP A 87 -1.54 1.42 -0.07
CA ASP A 87 -1.55 0.29 0.86
C ASP A 87 -1.02 -0.97 0.17
N LEU A 88 -0.25 -1.75 0.88
CA LEU A 88 0.23 -3.06 0.48
C LEU A 88 0.40 -3.93 1.71
N ALA A 89 -0.35 -5.02 1.80
CA ALA A 89 -0.26 -5.94 2.92
C ALA A 89 -0.41 -7.40 2.47
N VAL A 90 0.34 -8.27 3.12
CA VAL A 90 0.21 -9.73 3.03
C VAL A 90 -0.32 -10.24 4.35
N SER A 91 -1.25 -11.19 4.32
CA SER A 91 -1.77 -11.77 5.55
C SER A 91 -0.68 -12.54 6.30
N PRO A 92 -0.71 -12.56 7.65
CA PRO A 92 0.31 -13.25 8.44
C PRO A 92 0.50 -14.72 8.06
N ALA A 93 -0.60 -15.40 7.71
CA ALA A 93 -0.56 -16.82 7.33
C ALA A 93 0.20 -17.09 6.02
N HIS A 94 0.38 -16.07 5.19
CA HIS A 94 1.00 -16.19 3.86
C HIS A 94 2.33 -15.45 3.73
N GLU A 95 2.90 -15.00 4.84
CA GLU A 95 4.21 -14.36 4.84
C GLU A 95 5.33 -15.32 4.43
N GLY A 96 6.44 -14.77 3.95
CA GLY A 96 7.62 -15.55 3.57
C GLY A 96 7.52 -16.26 2.22
N HIS A 97 6.46 -16.05 1.45
CA HIS A 97 6.24 -16.67 0.14
C HIS A 97 6.46 -15.72 -1.05
N GLY A 98 7.11 -14.57 -0.81
CA GLY A 98 7.40 -13.59 -1.88
C GLY A 98 6.18 -12.84 -2.41
N LEU A 99 5.04 -12.86 -1.72
CA LEU A 99 3.81 -12.24 -2.21
C LEU A 99 3.90 -10.72 -2.27
N GLY A 100 4.57 -10.08 -1.29
CA GLY A 100 4.82 -8.64 -1.32
C GLY A 100 5.65 -8.22 -2.53
N GLN A 101 6.66 -9.00 -2.88
CA GLN A 101 7.44 -8.82 -4.10
C GLN A 101 6.56 -8.89 -5.35
N ARG A 102 5.70 -9.90 -5.44
CA ARG A 102 4.81 -10.07 -6.60
C ARG A 102 3.84 -8.90 -6.74
N LEU A 103 3.34 -8.36 -5.63
CA LEU A 103 2.51 -7.15 -5.63
C LEU A 103 3.30 -5.93 -6.13
N LEU A 104 4.57 -5.74 -5.71
CA LEU A 104 5.40 -4.65 -6.19
C LEU A 104 5.68 -4.75 -7.69
N VAL A 105 6.00 -5.93 -8.20
CA VAL A 105 6.20 -6.16 -9.64
C VAL A 105 4.92 -5.83 -10.41
N HIS A 106 3.76 -6.21 -9.89
CA HIS A 106 2.46 -5.88 -10.49
C HIS A 106 2.19 -4.38 -10.50
N SER A 107 2.51 -3.67 -9.40
CA SER A 107 2.33 -2.21 -9.34
C SER A 107 3.21 -1.48 -10.35
N GLU A 108 4.42 -1.94 -10.58
CA GLU A 108 5.31 -1.35 -11.60
C GLU A 108 4.74 -1.55 -13.01
N ALA A 109 4.27 -2.76 -13.32
CA ALA A 109 3.63 -3.04 -14.61
C ALA A 109 2.38 -2.16 -14.81
N PHE A 110 1.52 -2.09 -13.81
CA PHE A 110 0.33 -1.24 -13.82
C PHE A 110 0.68 0.24 -14.05
N ALA A 111 1.68 0.76 -13.33
CA ALA A 111 2.12 2.14 -13.49
C ALA A 111 2.62 2.43 -14.91
N ARG A 112 3.41 1.52 -15.49
CA ARG A 112 3.90 1.65 -16.89
C ARG A 112 2.78 1.61 -17.90
N GLU A 113 1.82 0.70 -17.75
CA GLU A 113 0.65 0.60 -18.63
C GLU A 113 -0.21 1.86 -18.62
N HIS A 114 -0.24 2.59 -17.51
CA HIS A 114 -0.97 3.86 -17.38
C HIS A 114 -0.13 5.10 -17.72
N GLY A 115 1.08 4.92 -18.24
CA GLY A 115 1.95 6.02 -18.64
C GLY A 115 2.48 6.85 -17.47
N CYS A 116 2.52 6.28 -16.26
CA CYS A 116 3.05 6.97 -15.10
C CYS A 116 4.57 7.18 -15.23
N VAL A 117 5.03 8.35 -14.80
CA VAL A 117 6.45 8.72 -14.81
C VAL A 117 7.17 8.26 -13.55
N ARG A 118 6.43 7.93 -12.50
CA ARG A 118 6.96 7.55 -11.19
C ARG A 118 6.02 6.63 -10.44
N LEU A 119 6.58 5.71 -9.66
CA LEU A 119 5.89 4.88 -8.68
C LEU A 119 6.36 5.33 -7.29
N THR A 120 5.43 5.71 -6.42
CA THR A 120 5.74 6.24 -5.09
C THR A 120 5.03 5.45 -3.99
N LEU A 121 5.54 5.54 -2.78
CA LEU A 121 4.89 5.04 -1.57
C LEU A 121 5.38 5.83 -0.35
N GLY A 122 4.58 5.78 0.72
CA GLY A 122 5.01 6.24 2.04
C GLY A 122 5.25 5.03 2.95
N VAL A 123 6.26 5.11 3.80
CA VAL A 123 6.57 4.08 4.78
C VAL A 123 7.05 4.70 6.08
N PHE A 124 6.54 4.23 7.21
CA PHE A 124 7.04 4.66 8.52
C PHE A 124 8.47 4.16 8.75
N PRO A 125 9.34 4.99 9.38
CA PRO A 125 10.74 4.60 9.63
C PRO A 125 10.89 3.29 10.40
N GLY A 126 9.96 2.99 11.32
CA GLY A 126 9.98 1.78 12.13
C GLY A 126 9.57 0.51 11.40
N ASN A 127 9.00 0.62 10.20
CA ASN A 127 8.65 -0.53 9.37
C ASN A 127 9.88 -1.04 8.58
N GLU A 128 10.86 -1.56 9.29
CA GLU A 128 12.13 -1.99 8.70
C GLU A 128 11.97 -3.10 7.68
N ARG A 129 11.03 -4.00 7.90
CA ARG A 129 10.78 -5.12 6.98
C ARG A 129 10.32 -4.61 5.61
N ALA A 130 9.35 -3.72 5.59
CA ALA A 130 8.87 -3.10 4.36
C ALA A 130 9.95 -2.25 3.70
N ARG A 131 10.69 -1.45 4.48
CA ARG A 131 11.79 -0.63 3.96
C ARG A 131 12.85 -1.47 3.26
N ARG A 132 13.23 -2.61 3.82
CA ARG A 132 14.19 -3.55 3.19
C ARG A 132 13.64 -4.12 1.89
N LEU A 133 12.35 -4.47 1.86
CA LEU A 133 11.70 -4.94 0.65
C LEU A 133 11.73 -3.87 -0.44
N TYR A 134 11.30 -2.66 -0.12
CA TYR A 134 11.26 -1.55 -1.09
C TYR A 134 12.64 -1.20 -1.64
N ALA A 135 13.66 -1.09 -0.78
CA ALA A 135 15.04 -0.83 -1.21
C ALA A 135 15.56 -1.90 -2.17
N ARG A 136 15.24 -3.19 -1.92
CA ARG A 136 15.62 -4.30 -2.80
C ARG A 136 15.00 -4.17 -4.20
N TYR A 137 13.83 -3.54 -4.29
CA TYR A 137 13.11 -3.33 -5.54
C TYR A 137 13.31 -1.94 -6.14
N GLY A 138 14.38 -1.25 -5.75
CA GLY A 138 14.81 -0.02 -6.37
C GLY A 138 14.12 1.25 -5.87
N PHE A 139 13.34 1.17 -4.78
CA PHE A 139 12.80 2.37 -4.16
C PHE A 139 13.87 3.09 -3.35
N GLU A 140 14.01 4.36 -3.60
CA GLU A 140 14.91 5.27 -2.90
C GLU A 140 14.12 6.43 -2.27
N PRO A 141 14.67 7.10 -1.25
CA PRO A 141 14.01 8.30 -0.72
C PRO A 141 13.78 9.33 -1.82
N ASP A 142 12.51 9.69 -2.02
CA ASP A 142 12.07 10.68 -3.02
C ASP A 142 11.83 12.04 -2.35
N MET A 143 11.08 12.03 -1.24
CA MET A 143 10.85 13.20 -0.39
C MET A 143 10.82 12.73 1.06
N LEU A 144 11.47 13.48 1.94
CA LEU A 144 11.41 13.21 3.38
C LEU A 144 10.35 14.09 4.04
N ARG A 145 9.39 13.44 4.70
CA ARG A 145 8.42 14.10 5.55
C ARG A 145 8.92 14.06 6.99
N LEU A 146 9.14 15.23 7.59
CA LEU A 146 9.57 15.37 8.96
C LEU A 146 8.40 15.84 9.83
N GLY A 147 8.34 15.35 11.07
CA GLY A 147 7.32 15.71 12.04
C GLY A 147 7.92 16.02 13.39
N LYS A 148 7.29 16.92 14.13
CA LYS A 148 7.67 17.30 15.50
C LYS A 148 6.42 17.30 16.37
N PRO A 149 6.34 16.49 17.43
CA PRO A 149 5.26 16.59 18.40
C PRO A 149 5.25 17.96 19.09
N LEU A 150 4.06 18.48 19.39
CA LEU A 150 3.88 19.76 20.08
C LEU A 150 3.21 19.57 21.42
#